data_fdf43821a384f396654200f86018624b
#
_entry.id   fdf43821a384f396654200f86018624b
#
_cell.length_a   1.000
_cell.length_b   1.000
_cell.length_c   1.000
_cell.angle_alpha   90.00
_cell.angle_beta   90.00
_cell.angle_gamma   90.00
#
_symmetry.space_group_name_H-M   'P 1'
#
loop_
_entity.id
_entity.type
_entity.pdbx_description
1 polymer ?
#
loop_
_entity_poly.entity_id
_entity_poly.type
_entity_poly.pdbx_seq_one_letter_code
_entity_poly.pdbx_strand_id
1 'polypeptide(L)'
;PEILVNRPAQHDVVYTYQYPAYLEAVQTVNLVARVSGFLEKMNYIPGVPVKAGQLLFVIEPQPYQDQLKAAQAEMKSTEARLAYARAQYEKMKEAMPSRAISEIDFIQAESDYHSAIANLQNARAQLNTAQTNLNYCYIKAPFDGRVSRNLVDLQNFVGGAVQPVTLATMYKDKYMYAYFNMAYAEFEQIPPVTNPLVSKDSALALTVINAADQPLLERRARLYFAERRSANRDGDRTGHSRKSERRIIKRDVC
;
A
#
# COMPACT_ATOMS: atom_id res chain seq x y z
N PRO A 1 -9.99 80.89 -2.73
CA PRO A 1 -10.59 79.55 -2.64
C PRO A 1 -9.62 78.60 -1.91
N GLU A 2 -10.06 78.15 -0.72
CA GLU A 2 -9.34 77.09 0.02
C GLU A 2 -9.54 75.78 -0.66
N ILE A 3 -8.45 75.15 -1.06
CA ILE A 3 -8.47 73.78 -1.64
C ILE A 3 -8.25 72.81 -0.48
N LEU A 4 -9.26 72.02 -0.19
CA LEU A 4 -9.14 70.91 0.75
C LEU A 4 -8.32 69.78 0.14
N VAL A 5 -7.10 69.57 0.62
CA VAL A 5 -6.24 68.44 0.24
C VAL A 5 -6.34 67.33 1.30
N ASN A 6 -6.69 66.14 0.87
CA ASN A 6 -6.66 64.96 1.70
C ASN A 6 -5.36 64.18 1.52
N ARG A 7 -4.80 63.62 2.60
CA ARG A 7 -3.63 62.74 2.47
C ARG A 7 -4.07 61.40 1.92
N PRO A 8 -3.32 60.81 0.97
CA PRO A 8 -3.66 59.48 0.51
C PRO A 8 -3.54 58.47 1.65
N ALA A 9 -4.59 57.64 1.82
CA ALA A 9 -4.57 56.53 2.77
C ALA A 9 -3.82 55.37 2.15
N GLN A 10 -2.84 54.81 2.87
CA GLN A 10 -2.10 53.62 2.46
C GLN A 10 -2.82 52.41 3.05
N HIS A 11 -3.29 51.52 2.19
CA HIS A 11 -3.93 50.25 2.57
C HIS A 11 -3.15 49.10 1.96
N ASP A 12 -2.99 48.03 2.75
CA ASP A 12 -2.47 46.76 2.22
C ASP A 12 -3.57 46.10 1.39
N VAL A 13 -3.25 45.80 0.13
CA VAL A 13 -4.15 45.11 -0.80
C VAL A 13 -3.77 43.66 -0.89
N VAL A 14 -4.69 42.77 -0.49
CA VAL A 14 -4.53 41.34 -0.59
C VAL A 14 -5.07 40.89 -1.95
N TYR A 15 -4.20 40.35 -2.82
CA TYR A 15 -4.62 39.76 -4.07
C TYR A 15 -4.92 38.28 -3.86
N THR A 16 -6.10 37.84 -4.28
CA THR A 16 -6.52 36.44 -4.22
C THR A 16 -6.69 35.88 -5.63
N TYR A 17 -6.01 34.81 -5.92
CA TYR A 17 -6.13 34.10 -7.19
C TYR A 17 -6.87 32.78 -6.96
N GLN A 18 -7.79 32.43 -7.86
CA GLN A 18 -8.56 31.18 -7.81
C GLN A 18 -8.17 30.27 -8.97
N TYR A 19 -7.83 29.02 -8.67
CA TYR A 19 -7.46 28.03 -9.68
C TYR A 19 -8.32 26.76 -9.50
N PRO A 20 -8.83 26.19 -10.61
CA PRO A 20 -9.44 24.88 -10.55
C PRO A 20 -8.40 23.84 -10.14
N ALA A 21 -8.71 23.06 -9.11
CA ALA A 21 -7.83 22.03 -8.59
C ALA A 21 -8.55 20.69 -8.44
N TYR A 22 -7.81 19.59 -8.62
CA TYR A 22 -8.29 18.26 -8.26
C TYR A 22 -7.47 17.71 -7.10
N LEU A 23 -8.15 16.95 -6.23
CA LEU A 23 -7.54 16.35 -5.06
C LEU A 23 -7.23 14.88 -5.32
N GLU A 24 -6.02 14.46 -4.97
CA GLU A 24 -5.57 13.09 -5.08
C GLU A 24 -5.05 12.60 -3.72
N ALA A 25 -5.40 11.37 -3.35
CA ALA A 25 -4.89 10.77 -2.11
C ALA A 25 -3.39 10.53 -2.21
N VAL A 26 -2.65 10.76 -1.11
CA VAL A 26 -1.20 10.52 -1.05
C VAL A 26 -0.84 9.06 -1.36
N GLN A 27 -1.73 8.15 -1.00
CA GLN A 27 -1.54 6.72 -1.25
C GLN A 27 -2.88 6.09 -1.63
N THR A 28 -2.87 5.37 -2.75
CA THR A 28 -4.01 4.60 -3.26
C THR A 28 -3.57 3.15 -3.44
N VAL A 29 -4.36 2.21 -2.93
CA VAL A 29 -4.09 0.77 -3.04
C VAL A 29 -5.35 0.04 -3.48
N ASN A 30 -5.22 -0.80 -4.49
CA ASN A 30 -6.28 -1.72 -4.88
C ASN A 30 -6.24 -2.96 -3.99
N LEU A 31 -7.36 -3.23 -3.32
CA LEU A 31 -7.59 -4.44 -2.55
C LEU A 31 -7.95 -5.56 -3.52
N VAL A 32 -7.06 -6.52 -3.69
CA VAL A 32 -7.21 -7.60 -4.67
C VAL A 32 -7.35 -8.95 -3.98
N ALA A 33 -8.16 -9.83 -4.57
CA ALA A 33 -8.23 -11.22 -4.17
C ALA A 33 -6.97 -11.97 -4.62
N ARG A 34 -6.22 -12.53 -3.66
CA ARG A 34 -5.00 -13.33 -3.92
C ARG A 34 -5.26 -14.84 -3.96
N VAL A 35 -6.43 -15.24 -3.51
CA VAL A 35 -6.92 -16.64 -3.52
C VAL A 35 -8.28 -16.68 -4.20
N SER A 36 -8.65 -17.83 -4.71
CA SER A 36 -9.92 -18.03 -5.41
C SER A 36 -10.98 -18.58 -4.45
N GLY A 37 -12.21 -18.10 -4.58
CA GLY A 37 -13.35 -18.57 -3.76
C GLY A 37 -14.51 -17.59 -3.84
N PHE A 38 -15.59 -17.90 -3.15
CA PHE A 38 -16.74 -17.01 -3.06
C PHE A 38 -16.50 -15.91 -2.02
N LEU A 39 -16.93 -14.68 -2.31
CA LEU A 39 -16.87 -13.56 -1.38
C LEU A 39 -17.98 -13.72 -0.35
N GLU A 40 -17.64 -14.15 0.87
CA GLU A 40 -18.64 -14.44 1.91
C GLU A 40 -19.07 -13.21 2.70
N LYS A 41 -18.11 -12.34 3.06
CA LYS A 41 -18.37 -11.20 3.95
C LYS A 41 -17.67 -9.93 3.50
N MET A 42 -18.36 -8.81 3.74
CA MET A 42 -17.84 -7.47 3.61
C MET A 42 -18.12 -6.72 4.92
N ASN A 43 -17.05 -6.35 5.63
CA ASN A 43 -17.10 -5.81 6.99
C ASN A 43 -16.73 -4.33 7.05
N TYR A 44 -17.12 -3.55 6.05
CA TYR A 44 -16.93 -2.09 6.04
C TYR A 44 -18.11 -1.41 5.34
N ILE A 45 -18.24 -0.12 5.57
CA ILE A 45 -19.21 0.74 4.88
C ILE A 45 -18.42 1.63 3.93
N PRO A 46 -18.77 1.67 2.62
CA PRO A 46 -18.09 2.54 1.64
C PRO A 46 -18.02 4.01 2.10
N GLY A 47 -16.85 4.63 1.97
CA GLY A 47 -16.63 6.01 2.36
C GLY A 47 -16.42 6.26 3.86
N VAL A 48 -16.66 5.28 4.74
CA VAL A 48 -16.39 5.40 6.17
C VAL A 48 -14.92 5.11 6.46
N PRO A 49 -14.26 5.84 7.38
CA PRO A 49 -12.88 5.59 7.75
C PRO A 49 -12.69 4.21 8.38
N VAL A 50 -11.64 3.52 7.97
CA VAL A 50 -11.21 2.21 8.50
C VAL A 50 -9.80 2.31 9.06
N LYS A 51 -9.48 1.47 10.05
CA LYS A 51 -8.15 1.41 10.67
C LYS A 51 -7.27 0.36 10.01
N ALA A 52 -5.97 0.55 10.05
CA ALA A 52 -4.99 -0.46 9.65
C ALA A 52 -5.23 -1.78 10.40
N GLY A 53 -5.18 -2.91 9.66
CA GLY A 53 -5.47 -4.24 10.21
C GLY A 53 -6.95 -4.60 10.35
N GLN A 54 -7.88 -3.65 10.15
CA GLN A 54 -9.32 -3.95 10.16
C GLN A 54 -9.66 -4.93 9.04
N LEU A 55 -10.44 -5.96 9.36
CA LEU A 55 -10.92 -6.95 8.41
C LEU A 55 -11.97 -6.31 7.49
N LEU A 56 -11.73 -6.36 6.17
CA LEU A 56 -12.59 -5.74 5.17
C LEU A 56 -13.41 -6.77 4.40
N PHE A 57 -12.75 -7.82 3.91
CA PHE A 57 -13.39 -8.87 3.14
C PHE A 57 -13.00 -10.25 3.65
N VAL A 58 -13.89 -11.20 3.49
CA VAL A 58 -13.65 -12.62 3.76
C VAL A 58 -14.03 -13.41 2.51
N ILE A 59 -13.04 -14.10 1.94
CA ILE A 59 -13.21 -15.08 0.87
C ILE A 59 -13.34 -16.44 1.55
N GLU A 60 -14.21 -17.30 1.04
CA GLU A 60 -14.52 -18.66 1.55
C GLU A 60 -13.28 -19.35 2.15
N PRO A 61 -13.16 -19.44 3.50
CA PRO A 61 -11.95 -19.95 4.13
C PRO A 61 -11.92 -21.46 4.29
N GLN A 62 -13.07 -22.14 4.17
CA GLN A 62 -13.21 -23.56 4.48
C GLN A 62 -12.27 -24.47 3.69
N PRO A 63 -12.13 -24.35 2.34
CA PRO A 63 -11.21 -25.19 1.59
C PRO A 63 -9.74 -24.99 2.02
N TYR A 64 -9.37 -23.77 2.37
CA TYR A 64 -8.02 -23.43 2.82
C TYR A 64 -7.73 -23.89 4.25
N GLN A 65 -8.75 -23.92 5.13
CA GLN A 65 -8.64 -24.53 6.46
C GLN A 65 -8.41 -26.03 6.37
N ASP A 66 -9.08 -26.71 5.45
CA ASP A 66 -8.91 -28.14 5.26
C ASP A 66 -7.55 -28.48 4.64
N GLN A 67 -7.06 -27.66 3.71
CA GLN A 67 -5.69 -27.75 3.20
C GLN A 67 -4.66 -27.55 4.31
N LEU A 68 -4.88 -26.59 5.21
CA LEU A 68 -4.00 -26.35 6.35
C LEU A 68 -3.96 -27.56 7.28
N LYS A 69 -5.12 -28.15 7.63
CA LYS A 69 -5.19 -29.36 8.45
C LYS A 69 -4.47 -30.54 7.79
N ALA A 70 -4.63 -30.73 6.49
CA ALA A 70 -3.93 -31.77 5.74
C ALA A 70 -2.40 -31.59 5.78
N ALA A 71 -1.92 -30.35 5.56
CA ALA A 71 -0.49 -30.03 5.66
C ALA A 71 0.07 -30.21 7.08
N GLN A 72 -0.73 -29.90 8.12
CA GLN A 72 -0.35 -30.14 9.51
C GLN A 72 -0.22 -31.65 9.80
N ALA A 73 -1.13 -32.47 9.29
CA ALA A 73 -1.07 -33.92 9.44
C ALA A 73 0.17 -34.51 8.76
N GLU A 74 0.47 -34.05 7.54
CA GLU A 74 1.66 -34.49 6.81
C GLU A 74 2.96 -34.08 7.52
N MET A 75 3.02 -32.87 8.07
CA MET A 75 4.18 -32.44 8.87
C MET A 75 4.39 -33.36 10.07
N LYS A 76 3.33 -33.72 10.81
CA LYS A 76 3.42 -34.65 11.95
C LYS A 76 3.86 -36.07 11.51
N SER A 77 3.39 -36.54 10.36
CA SER A 77 3.80 -37.83 9.79
C SER A 77 5.30 -37.84 9.47
N THR A 78 5.78 -36.78 8.81
CA THR A 78 7.22 -36.65 8.48
C THR A 78 8.09 -36.44 9.70
N GLU A 79 7.63 -35.75 10.75
CA GLU A 79 8.32 -35.65 12.06
C GLU A 79 8.53 -37.04 12.69
N ALA A 80 7.48 -37.88 12.69
CA ALA A 80 7.58 -39.24 13.21
C ALA A 80 8.57 -40.09 12.42
N ARG A 81 8.58 -39.98 11.08
CA ARG A 81 9.55 -40.67 10.21
C ARG A 81 10.98 -40.19 10.48
N LEU A 82 11.19 -38.89 10.67
CA LEU A 82 12.49 -38.33 11.02
C LEU A 82 12.97 -38.86 12.38
N ALA A 83 12.08 -38.91 13.40
CA ALA A 83 12.41 -39.45 14.71
C ALA A 83 12.87 -40.91 14.62
N TYR A 84 12.18 -41.72 13.82
CA TYR A 84 12.56 -43.12 13.57
C TYR A 84 13.92 -43.21 12.86
N ALA A 85 14.10 -42.53 11.74
CA ALA A 85 15.34 -42.56 10.95
C ALA A 85 16.53 -42.08 11.77
N ARG A 86 16.33 -41.04 12.59
CA ARG A 86 17.35 -40.54 13.53
C ARG A 86 17.74 -41.60 14.56
N ALA A 87 16.77 -42.24 15.20
CA ALA A 87 17.04 -43.28 16.18
C ALA A 87 17.78 -44.47 15.58
N GLN A 88 17.43 -44.85 14.34
CA GLN A 88 18.11 -45.89 13.57
C GLN A 88 19.56 -45.52 13.27
N TYR A 89 19.79 -44.32 12.75
CA TYR A 89 21.13 -43.78 12.45
C TYR A 89 22.00 -43.74 13.72
N GLU A 90 21.48 -43.20 14.85
CA GLU A 90 22.21 -43.13 16.13
C GLU A 90 22.60 -44.52 16.63
N LYS A 91 21.69 -45.51 16.60
CA LYS A 91 22.02 -46.91 16.98
C LYS A 91 23.07 -47.54 16.08
N MET A 92 23.00 -47.34 14.75
CA MET A 92 24.01 -47.83 13.82
C MET A 92 25.35 -47.17 14.06
N LYS A 93 25.38 -45.88 14.35
CA LYS A 93 26.59 -45.15 14.68
C LYS A 93 27.27 -45.65 15.97
N GLU A 94 26.50 -45.99 17.00
CA GLU A 94 26.98 -46.60 18.23
C GLU A 94 27.56 -48.01 18.04
N ALA A 95 26.98 -48.79 17.08
CA ALA A 95 27.42 -50.15 16.81
C ALA A 95 28.65 -50.22 15.86
N MET A 96 28.97 -49.17 15.11
CA MET A 96 30.10 -49.15 14.16
C MET A 96 31.44 -49.50 14.81
N PRO A 97 31.86 -49.00 15.99
CA PRO A 97 33.15 -49.31 16.56
C PRO A 97 33.33 -50.78 16.92
N SER A 98 32.26 -51.51 17.21
CA SER A 98 32.28 -52.94 17.55
C SER A 98 32.33 -53.86 16.32
N ARG A 99 32.34 -53.34 15.08
CA ARG A 99 32.22 -54.09 13.82
C ARG A 99 31.01 -55.02 13.74
N ALA A 100 29.96 -54.71 14.51
CA ALA A 100 28.73 -55.49 14.58
C ALA A 100 27.80 -55.25 13.40
N ILE A 101 28.04 -54.24 12.57
CA ILE A 101 27.26 -53.84 11.41
C ILE A 101 28.15 -53.68 10.18
N SER A 102 27.52 -53.81 8.98
CA SER A 102 28.17 -53.51 7.71
C SER A 102 28.29 -51.99 7.49
N GLU A 103 29.35 -51.55 6.87
CA GLU A 103 29.55 -50.14 6.46
C GLU A 103 28.44 -49.68 5.51
N ILE A 104 27.96 -50.60 4.64
CA ILE A 104 26.85 -50.32 3.72
C ILE A 104 25.56 -50.02 4.47
N ASP A 105 25.25 -50.77 5.52
CA ASP A 105 24.06 -50.57 6.37
C ASP A 105 24.10 -49.21 7.08
N PHE A 106 25.30 -48.81 7.54
CA PHE A 106 25.49 -47.49 8.14
C PHE A 106 25.25 -46.34 7.14
N ILE A 107 25.86 -46.43 5.94
CA ILE A 107 25.68 -45.45 4.87
C ILE A 107 24.20 -45.37 4.47
N GLN A 108 23.48 -46.48 4.42
CA GLN A 108 22.06 -46.49 4.14
C GLN A 108 21.26 -45.76 5.23
N ALA A 109 21.53 -46.03 6.54
CA ALA A 109 20.85 -45.38 7.63
C ALA A 109 21.14 -43.87 7.68
N GLU A 110 22.38 -43.45 7.35
CA GLU A 110 22.73 -42.04 7.20
C GLU A 110 21.98 -41.35 6.07
N SER A 111 21.90 -42.00 4.90
CA SER A 111 21.13 -41.51 3.75
C SER A 111 19.65 -41.37 4.07
N ASP A 112 19.06 -42.36 4.75
CA ASP A 112 17.65 -42.35 5.18
C ASP A 112 17.38 -41.22 6.16
N TYR A 113 18.30 -40.97 7.12
CA TYR A 113 18.21 -39.87 8.06
C TYR A 113 18.22 -38.49 7.34
N HIS A 114 19.17 -38.30 6.41
CA HIS A 114 19.24 -37.04 5.63
C HIS A 114 18.03 -36.87 4.71
N SER A 115 17.52 -37.96 4.12
CA SER A 115 16.29 -37.94 3.34
C SER A 115 15.06 -37.57 4.18
N ALA A 116 14.96 -38.09 5.40
CA ALA A 116 13.89 -37.75 6.34
C ALA A 116 13.94 -36.27 6.77
N ILE A 117 15.14 -35.69 6.94
CA ILE A 117 15.32 -34.24 7.20
C ILE A 117 14.78 -33.43 6.03
N ALA A 118 15.14 -33.76 4.80
CA ALA A 118 14.69 -33.05 3.59
C ALA A 118 13.17 -33.16 3.44
N ASN A 119 12.57 -34.33 3.71
CA ASN A 119 11.14 -34.53 3.65
C ASN A 119 10.40 -33.67 4.71
N LEU A 120 10.93 -33.54 5.94
CA LEU A 120 10.37 -32.66 6.94
C LEU A 120 10.44 -31.17 6.52
N GLN A 121 11.54 -30.74 5.93
CA GLN A 121 11.66 -29.36 5.42
C GLN A 121 10.63 -29.10 4.31
N ASN A 122 10.39 -30.05 3.45
CA ASN A 122 9.35 -29.98 2.40
C ASN A 122 7.94 -29.86 3.01
N ALA A 123 7.60 -30.69 3.99
CA ALA A 123 6.33 -30.65 4.68
C ALA A 123 6.11 -29.32 5.41
N ARG A 124 7.16 -28.74 6.03
CA ARG A 124 7.11 -27.42 6.65
C ARG A 124 6.87 -26.31 5.63
N ALA A 125 7.49 -26.36 4.46
CA ALA A 125 7.24 -25.41 3.38
C ALA A 125 5.79 -25.46 2.89
N GLN A 126 5.22 -26.67 2.73
CA GLN A 126 3.82 -26.88 2.36
C GLN A 126 2.86 -26.32 3.42
N LEU A 127 3.17 -26.56 4.71
CA LEU A 127 2.38 -25.99 5.82
C LEU A 127 2.38 -24.45 5.79
N ASN A 128 3.53 -23.82 5.57
CA ASN A 128 3.64 -22.36 5.45
C ASN A 128 2.82 -21.82 4.27
N THR A 129 2.84 -22.53 3.14
CA THR A 129 2.04 -22.16 1.96
C THR A 129 0.54 -22.23 2.28
N ALA A 130 0.08 -23.34 2.90
CA ALA A 130 -1.32 -23.50 3.28
C ALA A 130 -1.76 -22.40 4.28
N GLN A 131 -0.93 -22.09 5.27
CA GLN A 131 -1.18 -21.00 6.22
C GLN A 131 -1.26 -19.63 5.54
N THR A 132 -0.38 -19.36 4.59
CA THR A 132 -0.36 -18.10 3.84
C THR A 132 -1.63 -17.97 2.99
N ASN A 133 -2.05 -19.04 2.31
CA ASN A 133 -3.27 -19.05 1.52
C ASN A 133 -4.51 -18.81 2.38
N LEU A 134 -4.59 -19.44 3.56
CA LEU A 134 -5.66 -19.18 4.51
C LEU A 134 -5.66 -17.71 4.98
N ASN A 135 -4.50 -17.14 5.24
CA ASN A 135 -4.39 -15.71 5.61
C ASN A 135 -4.88 -14.79 4.50
N TYR A 136 -4.69 -15.15 3.23
CA TYR A 136 -5.17 -14.38 2.08
C TYR A 136 -6.70 -14.42 1.92
N CYS A 137 -7.41 -15.36 2.57
CA CYS A 137 -8.87 -15.33 2.62
C CYS A 137 -9.39 -14.14 3.43
N TYR A 138 -8.59 -13.60 4.35
CA TYR A 138 -8.95 -12.47 5.22
C TYR A 138 -8.25 -11.20 4.77
N ILE A 139 -8.93 -10.40 3.96
CA ILE A 139 -8.38 -9.16 3.41
C ILE A 139 -8.55 -8.05 4.43
N LYS A 140 -7.42 -7.50 4.89
CA LYS A 140 -7.35 -6.43 5.90
C LYS A 140 -6.87 -5.13 5.29
N ALA A 141 -7.24 -4.02 5.93
CA ALA A 141 -6.77 -2.68 5.56
C ALA A 141 -5.27 -2.56 5.79
N PRO A 142 -4.47 -2.16 4.76
CA PRO A 142 -3.02 -2.01 4.89
C PRO A 142 -2.60 -0.75 5.67
N PHE A 143 -3.45 0.26 5.76
CA PHE A 143 -3.21 1.53 6.46
C PHE A 143 -4.55 2.16 6.90
N ASP A 144 -4.50 3.25 7.66
CA ASP A 144 -5.69 4.02 8.02
C ASP A 144 -6.16 4.86 6.82
N GLY A 145 -7.47 4.83 6.51
CA GLY A 145 -8.01 5.57 5.37
C GLY A 145 -9.45 5.22 5.09
N ARG A 146 -9.91 5.46 3.86
CA ARG A 146 -11.27 5.14 3.41
C ARG A 146 -11.24 4.14 2.26
N VAL A 147 -12.22 3.26 2.26
CA VAL A 147 -12.42 2.27 1.18
C VAL A 147 -13.55 2.76 0.28
N SER A 148 -13.34 2.68 -1.03
CA SER A 148 -14.37 2.97 -2.04
C SER A 148 -15.55 1.99 -1.95
N ARG A 149 -16.54 2.19 -2.79
CA ARG A 149 -17.56 1.15 -3.00
C ARG A 149 -16.88 -0.14 -3.48
N ASN A 150 -17.48 -1.26 -3.14
CA ASN A 150 -17.10 -2.57 -3.67
C ASN A 150 -17.29 -2.62 -5.19
N LEU A 151 -16.37 -3.27 -5.87
CA LEU A 151 -16.45 -3.55 -7.32
C LEU A 151 -17.03 -4.93 -7.61
N VAL A 152 -17.09 -5.78 -6.57
CA VAL A 152 -17.64 -7.14 -6.65
C VAL A 152 -18.61 -7.31 -5.49
N ASP A 153 -19.77 -7.90 -5.75
CA ASP A 153 -20.79 -8.15 -4.74
C ASP A 153 -20.57 -9.46 -3.99
N LEU A 154 -21.24 -9.58 -2.84
CA LEU A 154 -21.23 -10.81 -2.03
C LEU A 154 -21.72 -12.00 -2.86
N GLN A 155 -21.25 -13.19 -2.54
CA GLN A 155 -21.54 -14.45 -3.23
C GLN A 155 -20.99 -14.56 -4.66
N ASN A 156 -20.27 -13.57 -5.18
CA ASN A 156 -19.55 -13.71 -6.43
C ASN A 156 -18.25 -14.47 -6.22
N PHE A 157 -17.88 -15.26 -7.22
CA PHE A 157 -16.60 -15.94 -7.25
C PHE A 157 -15.50 -14.91 -7.59
N VAL A 158 -14.45 -14.85 -6.77
CA VAL A 158 -13.32 -13.93 -6.91
C VAL A 158 -12.01 -14.72 -6.98
N GLY A 159 -10.98 -14.06 -7.50
CA GLY A 159 -9.68 -14.68 -7.68
C GLY A 159 -9.56 -15.39 -9.02
N GLY A 160 -8.35 -15.75 -9.37
CA GLY A 160 -7.99 -16.45 -10.61
C GLY A 160 -6.49 -16.39 -10.83
N ALA A 161 -5.93 -17.44 -11.42
CA ALA A 161 -4.50 -17.58 -11.65
C ALA A 161 -3.94 -16.55 -12.66
N VAL A 162 -4.80 -15.97 -13.52
CA VAL A 162 -4.36 -15.14 -14.66
C VAL A 162 -4.53 -13.66 -14.40
N GLN A 163 -5.59 -13.23 -13.69
CA GLN A 163 -5.79 -11.81 -13.35
C GLN A 163 -6.37 -11.67 -11.94
N PRO A 164 -5.69 -10.94 -11.05
CA PRO A 164 -6.23 -10.66 -9.72
C PRO A 164 -7.46 -9.76 -9.83
N VAL A 165 -8.57 -10.16 -9.21
CA VAL A 165 -9.81 -9.39 -9.16
C VAL A 165 -9.68 -8.29 -8.12
N THR A 166 -9.88 -7.05 -8.51
CA THR A 166 -9.95 -5.91 -7.59
C THR A 166 -11.32 -5.87 -6.92
N LEU A 167 -11.33 -5.92 -5.59
CA LEU A 167 -12.54 -5.90 -4.78
C LEU A 167 -12.99 -4.48 -4.45
N ALA A 168 -12.05 -3.61 -4.11
CA ALA A 168 -12.27 -2.20 -3.84
C ALA A 168 -10.95 -1.44 -3.93
N THR A 169 -11.01 -0.12 -3.93
CA THR A 169 -9.84 0.75 -3.85
C THR A 169 -9.81 1.45 -2.50
N MET A 170 -8.66 1.48 -1.86
CA MET A 170 -8.46 2.15 -0.58
C MET A 170 -7.60 3.39 -0.74
N TYR A 171 -8.01 4.49 -0.10
CA TYR A 171 -7.38 5.79 -0.14
C TYR A 171 -6.92 6.22 1.24
N LYS A 172 -5.69 6.74 1.32
CA LYS A 172 -5.18 7.38 2.52
C LYS A 172 -5.58 8.85 2.50
N ASP A 173 -6.65 9.19 3.19
CA ASP A 173 -7.30 10.50 3.13
C ASP A 173 -6.79 11.52 4.18
N LYS A 174 -5.94 11.09 5.10
CA LYS A 174 -5.34 12.01 6.11
C LYS A 174 -4.57 13.16 5.45
N TYR A 175 -3.93 12.89 4.31
CA TYR A 175 -3.21 13.86 3.49
C TYR A 175 -3.62 13.71 2.04
N MET A 176 -3.79 14.83 1.34
CA MET A 176 -4.16 14.86 -0.06
C MET A 176 -3.23 15.79 -0.83
N TYR A 177 -2.97 15.45 -2.07
CA TYR A 177 -2.34 16.33 -3.04
C TYR A 177 -3.42 17.14 -3.75
N ALA A 178 -3.25 18.45 -3.82
CA ALA A 178 -4.05 19.29 -4.69
C ALA A 178 -3.23 19.66 -5.94
N TYR A 179 -3.71 19.29 -7.08
CA TYR A 179 -3.08 19.63 -8.36
C TYR A 179 -3.87 20.76 -9.02
N PHE A 180 -3.18 21.83 -9.39
CA PHE A 180 -3.74 22.94 -10.14
C PHE A 180 -2.74 23.46 -11.16
N ASN A 181 -3.23 24.09 -12.22
CA ASN A 181 -2.42 24.69 -13.26
C ASN A 181 -2.41 26.20 -13.07
N MET A 182 -1.22 26.81 -13.15
CA MET A 182 -1.01 28.24 -13.03
C MET A 182 -0.20 28.72 -14.24
N ALA A 183 -0.50 29.92 -14.74
CA ALA A 183 0.27 30.54 -15.79
C ALA A 183 1.69 30.92 -15.29
N TYR A 184 2.68 30.80 -16.16
CA TYR A 184 4.07 31.08 -15.78
C TYR A 184 4.28 32.53 -15.33
N ALA A 185 3.62 33.49 -15.98
CA ALA A 185 3.69 34.91 -15.62
C ALA A 185 3.16 35.20 -14.21
N GLU A 186 2.13 34.49 -13.77
CA GLU A 186 1.60 34.60 -12.40
C GLU A 186 2.54 33.94 -11.38
N PHE A 187 3.25 32.90 -11.84
CA PHE A 187 4.25 32.24 -11.03
C PHE A 187 5.44 33.11 -10.68
N GLU A 188 5.95 33.89 -11.62
CA GLU A 188 7.07 34.81 -11.39
C GLU A 188 6.75 35.91 -10.36
N GLN A 189 5.47 36.24 -10.19
CA GLN A 189 5.01 37.21 -9.20
C GLN A 189 4.94 36.63 -7.77
N ILE A 190 5.00 35.30 -7.61
CA ILE A 190 5.05 34.68 -6.28
C ILE A 190 6.47 34.82 -5.73
N PRO A 191 6.66 35.42 -4.54
CA PRO A 191 7.96 35.51 -3.92
C PRO A 191 8.64 34.15 -3.84
N PRO A 192 9.93 34.03 -4.15
CA PRO A 192 10.65 32.76 -4.07
C PRO A 192 10.61 32.26 -2.65
N VAL A 193 9.93 31.12 -2.43
CA VAL A 193 9.91 30.43 -1.13
C VAL A 193 11.29 29.78 -0.95
N THR A 194 12.24 30.56 -0.49
CA THR A 194 13.59 30.14 -0.16
C THR A 194 13.56 29.23 1.07
N ASN A 195 13.31 27.96 0.87
CA ASN A 195 13.33 26.90 1.87
C ASN A 195 12.02 26.71 2.69
N PRO A 196 11.16 25.78 2.26
CA PRO A 196 9.90 25.48 2.97
C PRO A 196 10.09 24.89 4.37
N LEU A 197 11.33 24.60 4.78
CA LEU A 197 11.64 24.04 6.11
C LEU A 197 11.98 25.10 7.16
N VAL A 198 12.26 26.34 6.77
CA VAL A 198 12.84 27.36 7.68
C VAL A 198 11.95 28.59 7.91
N SER A 199 11.02 28.93 7.02
CA SER A 199 10.21 30.13 7.16
C SER A 199 8.76 29.82 7.56
N LYS A 200 8.42 30.05 8.81
CA LYS A 200 7.04 30.02 9.31
C LYS A 200 6.18 31.18 8.74
N ASP A 201 6.79 32.25 8.27
CA ASP A 201 6.12 33.50 7.93
C ASP A 201 5.91 33.72 6.43
N SER A 202 6.52 32.91 5.56
CA SER A 202 6.39 33.02 4.09
C SER A 202 5.47 31.95 3.47
N ALA A 203 4.63 31.31 4.27
CA ALA A 203 3.69 30.32 3.73
C ALA A 203 2.55 31.06 3.02
N LEU A 204 2.45 30.88 1.70
CA LEU A 204 1.26 31.24 0.94
C LEU A 204 0.04 30.58 1.61
N ALA A 205 -0.91 31.39 2.03
CA ALA A 205 -2.17 30.88 2.56
C ALA A 205 -2.97 30.31 1.38
N LEU A 206 -3.20 29.00 1.38
CA LEU A 206 -4.03 28.33 0.40
C LEU A 206 -5.32 27.91 1.08
N THR A 207 -6.43 28.38 0.54
CA THR A 207 -7.77 27.98 0.97
C THR A 207 -8.38 27.11 -0.12
N VAL A 208 -8.78 25.89 0.22
CA VAL A 208 -9.57 25.04 -0.67
C VAL A 208 -11.03 25.35 -0.45
N ILE A 209 -11.69 25.87 -1.49
CA ILE A 209 -13.12 26.20 -1.48
C ILE A 209 -13.90 25.17 -2.29
N ASN A 210 -15.17 24.94 -1.94
CA ASN A 210 -16.08 24.14 -2.76
C ASN A 210 -16.69 24.98 -3.88
N ALA A 211 -17.50 24.37 -4.75
CA ALA A 211 -18.22 25.07 -5.82
C ALA A 211 -19.22 26.15 -5.32
N ALA A 212 -19.51 26.20 -4.02
CA ALA A 212 -20.36 27.20 -3.37
C ALA A 212 -19.55 28.28 -2.62
N ASP A 213 -18.27 28.44 -2.96
CA ASP A 213 -17.31 29.38 -2.32
C ASP A 213 -17.16 29.20 -0.80
N GLN A 214 -17.56 28.04 -0.27
CA GLN A 214 -17.37 27.75 1.15
C GLN A 214 -15.99 27.13 1.38
N PRO A 215 -15.23 27.59 2.36
CA PRO A 215 -13.93 27.02 2.69
C PRO A 215 -14.11 25.59 3.19
N LEU A 216 -13.63 24.62 2.40
CA LEU A 216 -13.55 23.22 2.82
C LEU A 216 -12.50 23.03 3.89
N LEU A 217 -11.43 23.85 3.85
CA LEU A 217 -10.31 23.78 4.77
C LEU A 217 -9.49 25.07 4.71
N GLU A 218 -9.42 25.76 5.83
CA GLU A 218 -8.45 26.83 6.08
C GLU A 218 -7.21 26.24 6.72
N ARG A 219 -6.15 26.00 5.95
CA ARG A 219 -4.86 25.59 6.52
C ARG A 219 -3.68 25.98 5.64
N ARG A 220 -2.55 26.27 6.28
CA ARG A 220 -1.27 26.50 5.62
C ARG A 220 -0.81 25.24 4.89
N ALA A 221 -0.70 25.28 3.58
CA ALA A 221 -0.22 24.18 2.76
C ALA A 221 1.28 24.37 2.44
N ARG A 222 2.02 23.26 2.33
CA ARG A 222 3.38 23.28 1.77
C ARG A 222 3.30 23.10 0.27
N LEU A 223 3.91 24.04 -0.45
CA LEU A 223 3.99 23.99 -1.91
C LEU A 223 5.22 23.21 -2.36
N TYR A 224 5.01 22.20 -3.18
CA TYR A 224 6.08 21.51 -3.90
C TYR A 224 5.93 21.80 -5.38
N PHE A 225 7.00 22.29 -5.99
CA PHE A 225 7.02 22.61 -7.41
C PHE A 225 7.59 21.42 -8.20
N ALA A 226 6.83 20.91 -9.16
CA ALA A 226 7.33 19.96 -10.13
C ALA A 226 7.37 20.65 -11.49
N GLU A 227 8.55 20.88 -12.02
CA GLU A 227 8.75 21.36 -13.40
C GLU A 227 8.58 20.15 -14.33
N ARG A 228 7.51 20.11 -15.12
CA ARG A 228 7.40 19.15 -16.20
C ARG A 228 8.24 19.62 -17.36
N ARG A 229 9.46 19.10 -17.52
CA ARG A 229 10.18 19.21 -18.79
C ARG A 229 9.39 18.43 -19.83
N SER A 230 8.70 19.13 -20.73
CA SER A 230 8.18 18.50 -21.94
C SER A 230 9.39 18.06 -22.77
N ALA A 231 9.65 16.76 -22.82
CA ALA A 231 10.56 16.19 -23.78
C ALA A 231 9.90 16.24 -25.17
N ASN A 232 9.90 17.41 -25.82
CA ASN A 232 9.69 17.48 -27.25
C ASN A 232 11.00 17.04 -27.93
N ARG A 233 11.02 15.82 -28.38
CA ARG A 233 11.89 15.36 -29.47
C ARG A 233 11.24 15.83 -30.77
N ASP A 234 11.40 17.07 -31.12
CA ASP A 234 11.38 17.50 -32.52
C ASP A 234 11.75 18.99 -32.54
N GLY A 235 12.79 19.29 -33.33
CA GLY A 235 13.31 20.60 -33.42
C GLY A 235 12.38 21.50 -34.27
N ASP A 236 11.50 22.24 -33.61
CA ASP A 236 10.93 23.41 -34.23
C ASP A 236 10.94 24.59 -33.24
N ARG A 237 11.55 25.67 -33.74
CA ARG A 237 11.77 26.92 -33.01
C ARG A 237 10.52 27.80 -33.20
N THR A 238 9.48 27.63 -32.44
CA THR A 238 8.47 28.69 -32.24
C THR A 238 7.56 28.39 -31.02
N GLY A 239 7.45 29.36 -30.12
CA GLY A 239 6.31 29.51 -29.21
C GLY A 239 6.23 28.59 -28.00
N HIS A 240 6.99 28.85 -26.93
CA HIS A 240 6.95 28.10 -25.68
C HIS A 240 5.79 28.55 -24.79
N SER A 241 4.72 27.77 -24.72
CA SER A 241 3.87 27.78 -23.55
C SER A 241 4.36 26.70 -22.57
N ARG A 242 5.11 27.08 -21.56
CA ARG A 242 5.50 26.18 -20.45
C ARG A 242 4.31 26.01 -19.51
N LYS A 243 3.67 24.83 -19.51
CA LYS A 243 2.71 24.45 -18.46
C LYS A 243 3.51 23.90 -17.28
N SER A 244 3.49 24.58 -16.15
CA SER A 244 4.04 24.07 -14.90
C SER A 244 2.94 23.39 -14.10
N GLU A 245 3.06 22.08 -13.84
CA GLU A 245 2.21 21.35 -12.89
C GLU A 245 2.84 21.43 -11.49
N ARG A 246 2.03 21.70 -10.48
CA ARG A 246 2.48 21.88 -9.09
C ARG A 246 1.74 20.98 -8.15
N ARG A 247 2.48 20.37 -7.22
CA ARG A 247 1.94 19.48 -6.17
C ARG A 247 1.90 20.22 -4.84
N ILE A 248 0.77 20.18 -4.18
CA ILE A 248 0.57 20.74 -2.85
C ILE A 248 0.29 19.59 -1.89
N ILE A 249 1.09 19.46 -0.83
CA ILE A 249 0.86 18.46 0.22
C ILE A 249 0.23 19.19 1.42
N LYS A 250 -0.91 18.69 1.86
CA LYS A 250 -1.55 19.11 3.10
C LYS A 250 -1.07 18.24 4.27
N ARG A 251 -0.65 18.86 5.33
CA ARG A 251 -0.27 18.18 6.58
C ARG A 251 -1.32 18.42 7.65
N ASP A 252 -1.75 17.33 8.26
CA ASP A 252 -2.55 17.21 9.49
C ASP A 252 -3.97 17.76 9.47
N VAL A 253 -4.90 16.82 9.43
CA VAL A 253 -6.24 16.96 10.02
C VAL A 253 -6.21 16.15 11.32
N CYS A 254 -6.19 16.83 12.47
CA CYS A 254 -6.61 16.24 13.74
C CYS A 254 -8.12 16.32 13.83
#